data_ef6b26a2f89e0672b4af9bca3d4c30b3
#
_entry.id   ef6b26a2f89e0672b4af9bca3d4c30b3
#
_cell.length_a   1.000
_cell.length_b   1.000
_cell.length_c   1.000
_cell.angle_alpha   90.00
_cell.angle_beta   90.00
_cell.angle_gamma   90.00
#
_symmetry.space_group_name_H-M   'P 1'
#
loop_
_entity.id
_entity.type
_entity.pdbx_description
1 polymer ?
#
loop_
_entity_poly.entity_id
_entity_poly.type
_entity_poly.pdbx_seq_one_letter_code
_entity_poly.pdbx_strand_id
1 'polypeptide(L)'
;MVQRMLKTVVGVALACAFGGSAIAQDSKVADELAKYREALADGNPADLLEVKGESLWSEKRGPKNASLEQCDMGLGPGKLEGAYASLPKYFKDTNKVMDVESRLVHCMMTLQGFTKEEATRQWFSRPGKESDIEALVTFIGAKSNGMKINVPATHPEEAKMAKMGEYIFYRRSGPQDFSCSICHGQDGKRIRLQDLGNLTTQEGAGTAMKTWPSYRVSQGAVWTMQRRLIDCMRQARWPEPNYLADSIIALETYLQKTATGTVMETPGIKR
;
A
#
# COMPACT_ATOMS: atom_id res chain seq x y z
N MET A 1 50.33 40.43 -0.34
CA MET A 1 49.85 39.26 -1.10
C MET A 1 49.62 38.04 -0.22
N VAL A 2 50.52 37.72 0.72
CA VAL A 2 50.43 36.53 1.61
C VAL A 2 49.20 36.54 2.54
N GLN A 3 48.76 37.68 3.05
CA GLN A 3 47.66 37.81 4.00
C GLN A 3 46.25 37.58 3.37
N ARG A 4 46.11 37.76 2.05
CA ARG A 4 44.86 37.43 1.33
C ARG A 4 44.71 35.94 1.02
N MET A 5 45.80 35.22 0.75
CA MET A 5 45.81 33.78 0.54
C MET A 5 45.47 33.01 1.82
N LEU A 6 45.94 33.49 2.99
CA LEU A 6 45.65 32.82 4.28
C LEU A 6 44.16 32.85 4.66
N LYS A 7 43.47 33.96 4.34
CA LYS A 7 42.02 34.09 4.59
C LYS A 7 41.17 33.19 3.71
N THR A 8 41.58 32.91 2.48
CA THR A 8 40.86 32.05 1.54
C THR A 8 41.02 30.57 1.90
N VAL A 9 42.19 30.16 2.39
CA VAL A 9 42.45 28.76 2.82
C VAL A 9 41.67 28.43 4.10
N VAL A 10 41.56 29.36 5.06
CA VAL A 10 40.79 29.14 6.30
C VAL A 10 39.29 29.09 6.00
N GLY A 11 38.79 29.87 5.04
CA GLY A 11 37.38 29.84 4.65
C GLY A 11 36.96 28.52 3.99
N VAL A 12 37.82 27.95 3.15
CA VAL A 12 37.55 26.64 2.46
C VAL A 12 37.64 25.48 3.46
N ALA A 13 38.57 25.50 4.40
CA ALA A 13 38.68 24.47 5.44
C ALA A 13 37.48 24.46 6.41
N LEU A 14 36.89 25.60 6.74
CA LEU A 14 35.68 25.67 7.58
C LEU A 14 34.44 25.18 6.85
N ALA A 15 34.31 25.42 5.54
CA ALA A 15 33.16 24.95 4.75
C ALA A 15 33.12 23.39 4.63
N CYS A 16 34.30 22.74 4.56
CA CYS A 16 34.39 21.27 4.52
C CYS A 16 34.05 20.59 5.86
N ALA A 17 34.25 21.28 7.01
CA ALA A 17 33.98 20.70 8.33
C ALA A 17 32.47 20.64 8.65
N PHE A 18 31.63 21.47 8.07
CA PHE A 18 30.17 21.46 8.29
C PHE A 18 29.41 20.46 7.40
N GLY A 19 29.97 20.07 6.26
CA GLY A 19 29.31 19.12 5.33
C GLY A 19 29.33 17.68 5.80
N GLY A 20 30.33 17.25 6.58
CA GLY A 20 30.46 15.88 7.04
C GLY A 20 29.52 15.49 8.18
N SER A 21 29.12 16.44 9.02
CA SER A 21 28.28 16.15 10.19
C SER A 21 26.80 15.88 9.83
N ALA A 22 26.28 16.54 8.80
CA ALA A 22 24.89 16.37 8.38
C ALA A 22 24.63 14.99 7.74
N ILE A 23 25.57 14.50 6.95
CA ILE A 23 25.46 13.17 6.29
C ILE A 23 25.58 12.04 7.32
N ALA A 24 26.48 12.18 8.31
CA ALA A 24 26.67 11.17 9.36
C ALA A 24 25.48 11.08 10.33
N GLN A 25 24.75 12.18 10.53
CA GLN A 25 23.57 12.21 11.38
C GLN A 25 22.36 11.58 10.67
N ASP A 26 22.22 11.74 9.36
CA ASP A 26 21.18 11.16 8.53
C ASP A 26 21.31 9.60 8.47
N SER A 27 22.53 9.09 8.37
CA SER A 27 22.77 7.64 8.37
C SER A 27 22.42 6.99 9.72
N LYS A 28 22.79 7.61 10.83
CA LYS A 28 22.44 7.10 12.17
C LYS A 28 20.92 7.02 12.40
N VAL A 29 20.18 8.02 11.97
CA VAL A 29 18.70 8.02 12.09
C VAL A 29 18.07 6.92 11.22
N ALA A 30 18.60 6.71 10.02
CA ALA A 30 18.16 5.64 9.14
C ALA A 30 18.44 4.25 9.76
N ASP A 31 19.62 4.05 10.35
CA ASP A 31 20.02 2.80 11.02
C ASP A 31 19.15 2.53 12.26
N GLU A 32 18.88 3.54 13.09
CA GLU A 32 17.99 3.36 14.26
C GLU A 32 16.55 3.06 13.84
N LEU A 33 16.06 3.65 12.75
CA LEU A 33 14.75 3.31 12.19
C LEU A 33 14.71 1.88 11.62
N ALA A 34 15.81 1.40 11.04
CA ALA A 34 15.93 0.02 10.57
C ALA A 34 15.89 -0.97 11.75
N LYS A 35 16.69 -0.74 12.78
CA LYS A 35 16.68 -1.55 14.02
C LYS A 35 15.31 -1.58 14.70
N TYR A 36 14.64 -0.44 14.77
CA TYR A 36 13.29 -0.38 15.34
C TYR A 36 12.27 -1.21 14.53
N ARG A 37 12.39 -1.22 13.20
CA ARG A 37 11.55 -2.08 12.35
C ARG A 37 11.85 -3.55 12.55
N GLU A 38 13.12 -3.91 12.65
CA GLU A 38 13.55 -5.28 12.93
C GLU A 38 13.04 -5.76 14.29
N ALA A 39 13.14 -4.93 15.33
CA ALA A 39 12.58 -5.25 16.65
C ALA A 39 11.05 -5.40 16.66
N LEU A 40 10.34 -4.70 15.77
CA LEU A 40 8.89 -4.87 15.62
C LEU A 40 8.52 -6.10 14.74
N ALA A 41 9.46 -6.65 13.98
CA ALA A 41 9.18 -7.79 13.10
C ALA A 41 8.87 -9.07 13.90
N ASP A 42 9.49 -9.26 15.07
CA ASP A 42 9.24 -10.37 15.99
C ASP A 42 7.90 -10.27 16.76
N GLY A 43 7.18 -9.16 16.64
CA GLY A 43 5.90 -8.93 17.29
C GLY A 43 5.10 -7.92 16.46
N ASN A 44 4.86 -8.23 15.19
CA ASN A 44 4.13 -7.34 14.29
C ASN A 44 2.72 -7.07 14.84
N PRO A 45 2.37 -5.81 15.18
CA PRO A 45 1.04 -5.51 15.67
C PRO A 45 -0.09 -5.87 14.68
N ALA A 46 0.24 -6.11 13.41
CA ALA A 46 -0.72 -6.59 12.42
C ALA A 46 -1.20 -8.03 12.70
N ASP A 47 -0.45 -8.84 13.46
CA ASP A 47 -0.80 -10.23 13.77
C ASP A 47 -2.12 -10.31 14.55
N LEU A 48 -2.37 -9.34 15.46
CA LEU A 48 -3.65 -9.27 16.18
C LEU A 48 -4.82 -9.00 15.22
N LEU A 49 -4.58 -8.17 14.20
CA LEU A 49 -5.60 -7.85 13.21
C LEU A 49 -5.81 -9.02 12.24
N GLU A 50 -4.77 -9.79 11.95
CA GLU A 50 -4.85 -11.03 11.18
C GLU A 50 -5.76 -12.05 11.89
N VAL A 51 -5.53 -12.32 13.18
CA VAL A 51 -6.36 -13.24 14.00
C VAL A 51 -7.82 -12.79 14.02
N LYS A 52 -8.06 -11.48 14.18
CA LYS A 52 -9.42 -10.92 14.08
C LYS A 52 -10.02 -11.16 12.69
N GLY A 53 -9.23 -10.96 11.62
CA GLY A 53 -9.66 -11.18 10.24
C GLY A 53 -10.03 -12.64 9.97
N GLU A 54 -9.26 -13.59 10.49
CA GLU A 54 -9.54 -15.02 10.40
C GLU A 54 -10.86 -15.38 11.10
N SER A 55 -11.08 -14.84 12.29
CA SER A 55 -12.36 -15.01 13.00
C SER A 55 -13.54 -14.47 12.20
N LEU A 56 -13.41 -13.24 11.67
CA LEU A 56 -14.45 -12.60 10.85
C LEU A 56 -14.73 -13.33 9.54
N TRP A 57 -13.74 -14.02 8.97
CA TRP A 57 -13.88 -14.80 7.74
C TRP A 57 -14.79 -15.99 7.92
N SER A 58 -14.66 -16.71 9.03
CA SER A 58 -15.45 -17.91 9.36
C SER A 58 -16.76 -17.61 10.11
N GLU A 59 -16.88 -16.41 10.71
CA GLU A 59 -18.06 -16.00 11.46
C GLU A 59 -19.29 -15.82 10.56
N LYS A 60 -20.42 -16.37 10.98
CA LYS A 60 -21.71 -16.13 10.31
C LYS A 60 -22.26 -14.76 10.68
N ARG A 61 -22.37 -13.89 9.68
CA ARG A 61 -22.74 -12.47 9.87
C ARG A 61 -23.80 -12.03 8.85
N GLY A 62 -24.33 -10.85 9.10
CA GLY A 62 -25.28 -10.18 8.22
C GLY A 62 -26.67 -10.81 8.16
N PRO A 63 -27.59 -10.21 7.40
CA PRO A 63 -28.98 -10.68 7.29
C PRO A 63 -29.13 -12.13 6.83
N LYS A 64 -28.18 -12.65 6.03
CA LYS A 64 -28.20 -14.05 5.56
C LYS A 64 -27.57 -15.03 6.54
N ASN A 65 -27.03 -14.58 7.67
CA ASN A 65 -26.34 -15.41 8.67
C ASN A 65 -25.33 -16.38 8.03
N ALA A 66 -24.46 -15.85 7.15
CA ALA A 66 -23.49 -16.63 6.38
C ALA A 66 -22.05 -16.14 6.66
N SER A 67 -21.09 -17.07 6.54
CA SER A 67 -19.66 -16.77 6.59
C SER A 67 -19.14 -16.28 5.23
N LEU A 68 -17.87 -15.83 5.19
CA LEU A 68 -17.18 -15.49 3.95
C LEU A 68 -16.42 -16.67 3.32
N GLU A 69 -16.47 -17.86 3.92
CA GLU A 69 -15.70 -19.04 3.48
C GLU A 69 -15.99 -19.48 2.04
N GLN A 70 -17.13 -19.08 1.47
CA GLN A 70 -17.46 -19.34 0.07
C GLN A 70 -17.12 -18.15 -0.86
N CYS A 71 -16.48 -17.10 -0.35
CA CYS A 71 -16.07 -15.97 -1.15
C CYS A 71 -14.98 -16.39 -2.16
N ASP A 72 -15.23 -16.15 -3.44
CA ASP A 72 -14.21 -16.29 -4.47
C ASP A 72 -13.37 -15.02 -4.60
N MET A 73 -12.15 -15.08 -4.08
CA MET A 73 -11.15 -14.02 -4.20
C MET A 73 -10.34 -14.08 -5.50
N GLY A 74 -10.88 -14.77 -6.53
CA GLY A 74 -10.29 -14.87 -7.85
C GLY A 74 -9.48 -16.14 -8.12
N LEU A 75 -9.45 -17.07 -7.16
CA LEU A 75 -8.81 -18.39 -7.27
C LEU A 75 -9.82 -19.55 -7.13
N GLY A 76 -11.11 -19.22 -7.07
CA GLY A 76 -12.22 -20.11 -6.77
C GLY A 76 -12.72 -19.95 -5.33
N PRO A 77 -13.97 -20.38 -5.06
CA PRO A 77 -14.59 -20.23 -3.75
C PRO A 77 -13.72 -20.75 -2.60
N GLY A 78 -13.53 -19.94 -1.57
CA GLY A 78 -12.81 -20.27 -0.35
C GLY A 78 -11.29 -20.37 -0.45
N LYS A 79 -10.70 -20.21 -1.64
CA LYS A 79 -9.26 -20.29 -1.84
C LYS A 79 -8.61 -18.92 -1.59
N LEU A 80 -7.77 -18.84 -0.56
CA LEU A 80 -7.11 -17.58 -0.15
C LEU A 80 -5.61 -17.56 -0.43
N GLU A 81 -4.95 -18.73 -0.49
CA GLU A 81 -3.51 -18.86 -0.69
C GLU A 81 -3.10 -18.22 -2.03
N GLY A 82 -2.41 -17.07 -1.96
CA GLY A 82 -2.00 -16.29 -3.13
C GLY A 82 -3.08 -15.38 -3.74
N ALA A 83 -4.27 -15.30 -3.13
CA ALA A 83 -5.35 -14.46 -3.65
C ALA A 83 -4.94 -12.99 -3.68
N TYR A 84 -4.39 -12.45 -2.59
CA TYR A 84 -3.93 -11.07 -2.54
C TYR A 84 -2.83 -10.78 -3.58
N ALA A 85 -1.89 -11.70 -3.74
CA ALA A 85 -0.80 -11.59 -4.71
C ALA A 85 -1.27 -11.60 -6.19
N SER A 86 -2.49 -12.07 -6.46
CA SER A 86 -3.09 -12.16 -7.80
C SER A 86 -4.12 -11.06 -8.10
N LEU A 87 -4.35 -10.15 -7.17
CA LEU A 87 -5.31 -9.04 -7.30
C LEU A 87 -4.57 -7.70 -7.51
N PRO A 88 -5.17 -6.74 -8.24
CA PRO A 88 -6.52 -6.76 -8.87
C PRO A 88 -6.62 -7.63 -10.12
N LYS A 89 -7.80 -8.18 -10.38
CA LYS A 89 -8.11 -8.94 -11.59
C LYS A 89 -9.56 -8.79 -12.03
N TYR A 90 -9.88 -9.25 -13.24
CA TYR A 90 -11.24 -9.27 -13.76
C TYR A 90 -12.07 -10.40 -13.15
N PHE A 91 -13.30 -10.07 -12.77
CA PHE A 91 -14.30 -11.01 -12.26
C PHE A 91 -15.51 -11.07 -13.20
N LYS A 92 -15.80 -12.26 -13.72
CA LYS A 92 -16.88 -12.48 -14.68
C LYS A 92 -18.28 -12.24 -14.08
N ASP A 93 -18.46 -12.55 -12.80
CA ASP A 93 -19.75 -12.40 -12.09
C ASP A 93 -20.18 -10.95 -11.90
N THR A 94 -19.21 -10.03 -11.82
CA THR A 94 -19.47 -8.59 -11.70
C THR A 94 -19.20 -7.83 -12.98
N ASN A 95 -18.56 -8.44 -13.97
CA ASN A 95 -18.04 -7.81 -15.19
C ASN A 95 -17.12 -6.61 -14.87
N LYS A 96 -16.28 -6.71 -13.81
CA LYS A 96 -15.41 -5.64 -13.34
C LYS A 96 -14.03 -6.18 -12.96
N VAL A 97 -13.03 -5.31 -13.06
CA VAL A 97 -11.75 -5.51 -12.37
C VAL A 97 -11.94 -5.08 -10.93
N MET A 98 -11.55 -5.95 -10.01
CA MET A 98 -11.69 -5.73 -8.57
C MET A 98 -10.37 -6.04 -7.88
N ASP A 99 -10.05 -5.23 -6.88
CA ASP A 99 -9.01 -5.48 -5.90
C ASP A 99 -9.55 -6.29 -4.71
N VAL A 100 -8.71 -6.53 -3.72
CA VAL A 100 -9.10 -7.32 -2.53
C VAL A 100 -10.25 -6.67 -1.77
N GLU A 101 -10.23 -5.34 -1.60
CA GLU A 101 -11.22 -4.62 -0.80
C GLU A 101 -12.58 -4.60 -1.50
N SER A 102 -12.61 -4.27 -2.79
CA SER A 102 -13.85 -4.26 -3.58
C SER A 102 -14.47 -5.64 -3.72
N ARG A 103 -13.63 -6.69 -3.88
CA ARG A 103 -14.10 -8.08 -3.95
C ARG A 103 -14.65 -8.56 -2.61
N LEU A 104 -13.98 -8.22 -1.51
CA LEU A 104 -14.44 -8.53 -0.16
C LEU A 104 -15.82 -7.89 0.13
N VAL A 105 -15.98 -6.60 -0.17
CA VAL A 105 -17.25 -5.90 0.00
C VAL A 105 -18.35 -6.53 -0.87
N HIS A 106 -18.03 -6.95 -2.10
CA HIS A 106 -18.96 -7.71 -2.94
C HIS A 106 -19.40 -9.03 -2.28
N CYS A 107 -18.47 -9.78 -1.69
CA CYS A 107 -18.82 -11.00 -0.95
C CYS A 107 -19.66 -10.72 0.30
N MET A 108 -19.37 -9.67 1.05
CA MET A 108 -20.19 -9.24 2.20
C MET A 108 -21.64 -8.95 1.76
N MET A 109 -21.81 -8.31 0.61
CA MET A 109 -23.13 -8.02 0.05
C MET A 109 -23.84 -9.29 -0.45
N THR A 110 -23.16 -10.15 -1.19
CA THR A 110 -23.78 -11.29 -1.87
C THR A 110 -23.97 -12.50 -0.96
N LEU A 111 -22.99 -12.83 -0.12
CA LEU A 111 -23.04 -13.98 0.78
C LEU A 111 -23.70 -13.63 2.12
N GLN A 112 -23.32 -12.53 2.74
CA GLN A 112 -23.81 -12.15 4.07
C GLN A 112 -25.08 -11.28 4.03
N GLY A 113 -25.37 -10.66 2.87
CA GLY A 113 -26.58 -9.86 2.66
C GLY A 113 -26.52 -8.43 3.21
N PHE A 114 -25.31 -7.92 3.50
CA PHE A 114 -25.15 -6.52 3.86
C PHE A 114 -25.45 -5.60 2.70
N THR A 115 -25.98 -4.41 2.96
CA THR A 115 -25.95 -3.31 2.00
C THR A 115 -24.51 -2.81 1.82
N LYS A 116 -24.25 -2.09 0.73
CA LYS A 116 -22.93 -1.48 0.52
C LYS A 116 -22.58 -0.53 1.65
N GLU A 117 -23.52 0.27 2.09
CA GLU A 117 -23.37 1.25 3.18
C GLU A 117 -23.07 0.57 4.51
N GLU A 118 -23.70 -0.57 4.80
CA GLU A 118 -23.39 -1.36 6.01
C GLU A 118 -22.01 -1.98 5.93
N ALA A 119 -21.68 -2.63 4.82
CA ALA A 119 -20.38 -3.27 4.59
C ALA A 119 -19.22 -2.25 4.65
N THR A 120 -19.45 -1.02 4.18
CA THR A 120 -18.43 0.03 4.13
C THR A 120 -18.58 1.09 5.22
N ARG A 121 -19.43 0.90 6.23
CA ARG A 121 -19.68 1.88 7.29
C ARG A 121 -18.41 2.34 8.00
N GLN A 122 -17.44 1.46 8.13
CA GLN A 122 -16.14 1.73 8.72
C GLN A 122 -15.04 1.06 7.90
N TRP A 123 -14.78 1.61 6.72
CA TRP A 123 -13.75 1.05 5.82
C TRP A 123 -12.33 1.17 6.36
N PHE A 124 -12.04 2.18 7.20
CA PHE A 124 -10.72 2.38 7.82
C PHE A 124 -10.82 2.46 9.33
N SER A 125 -9.82 1.91 10.02
CA SER A 125 -9.67 2.02 11.47
C SER A 125 -9.49 3.47 11.91
N ARG A 126 -10.05 3.76 13.08
CA ARG A 126 -9.92 5.05 13.79
C ARG A 126 -9.45 4.76 15.23
N PRO A 127 -8.91 5.73 15.94
CA PRO A 127 -8.52 5.53 17.34
C PRO A 127 -9.66 4.88 18.16
N GLY A 128 -9.36 3.76 18.81
CA GLY A 128 -10.31 3.00 19.61
C GLY A 128 -11.37 2.20 18.83
N LYS A 129 -11.30 2.19 17.50
CA LYS A 129 -12.24 1.44 16.67
C LYS A 129 -11.58 0.88 15.41
N GLU A 130 -11.30 -0.41 15.42
CA GLU A 130 -10.70 -1.13 14.29
C GLU A 130 -11.73 -1.43 13.19
N SER A 131 -11.28 -1.38 11.94
CA SER A 131 -12.08 -1.75 10.78
C SER A 131 -12.08 -3.26 10.56
N ASP A 132 -13.26 -3.84 10.39
CA ASP A 132 -13.42 -5.25 10.01
C ASP A 132 -12.86 -5.51 8.60
N ILE A 133 -12.97 -4.52 7.69
CA ILE A 133 -12.40 -4.63 6.34
C ILE A 133 -10.88 -4.73 6.42
N GLU A 134 -10.22 -3.84 7.18
CA GLU A 134 -8.76 -3.90 7.34
C GLU A 134 -8.31 -5.20 7.99
N ALA A 135 -9.06 -5.74 8.94
CA ALA A 135 -8.78 -7.04 9.55
C ALA A 135 -8.88 -8.18 8.53
N LEU A 136 -9.97 -8.25 7.78
CA LEU A 136 -10.16 -9.26 6.73
C LEU A 136 -9.10 -9.15 5.62
N VAL A 137 -8.76 -7.94 5.18
CA VAL A 137 -7.70 -7.72 4.18
C VAL A 137 -6.33 -8.14 4.72
N THR A 138 -6.06 -7.92 6.02
CA THR A 138 -4.82 -8.36 6.67
C THR A 138 -4.71 -9.88 6.66
N PHE A 139 -5.77 -10.57 7.04
CA PHE A 139 -5.85 -12.03 6.98
C PHE A 139 -5.66 -12.59 5.57
N ILE A 140 -6.38 -12.03 4.57
CA ILE A 140 -6.24 -12.45 3.16
C ILE A 140 -4.82 -12.15 2.65
N GLY A 141 -4.24 -11.02 3.04
CA GLY A 141 -2.88 -10.65 2.71
C GLY A 141 -1.86 -11.67 3.24
N ALA A 142 -1.97 -12.05 4.51
CA ALA A 142 -1.09 -13.03 5.17
C ALA A 142 -1.06 -14.38 4.43
N LYS A 143 -2.19 -14.81 3.85
CA LYS A 143 -2.26 -16.04 3.01
C LYS A 143 -1.49 -15.91 1.68
N SER A 144 -0.96 -14.74 1.36
CA SER A 144 -0.09 -14.53 0.20
C SER A 144 1.38 -14.29 0.58
N ASN A 145 1.74 -14.35 1.86
CA ASN A 145 3.11 -14.18 2.32
C ASN A 145 4.03 -15.24 1.69
N GLY A 146 5.21 -14.82 1.23
CA GLY A 146 6.15 -15.70 0.52
C GLY A 146 5.80 -16.02 -0.94
N MET A 147 4.62 -15.61 -1.43
CA MET A 147 4.20 -15.82 -2.81
C MET A 147 4.58 -14.66 -3.71
N LYS A 148 4.73 -14.91 -5.00
CA LYS A 148 5.05 -13.85 -5.97
C LYS A 148 3.81 -13.08 -6.38
N ILE A 149 3.89 -11.76 -6.40
CA ILE A 149 2.91 -10.89 -7.05
C ILE A 149 2.75 -11.34 -8.51
N ASN A 150 1.54 -11.60 -8.92
CA ASN A 150 1.20 -12.10 -10.26
C ASN A 150 -0.05 -11.39 -10.81
N VAL A 151 0.13 -10.15 -11.27
CA VAL A 151 -0.91 -9.32 -11.87
C VAL A 151 -0.51 -8.93 -13.30
N PRO A 152 -0.53 -9.89 -14.24
CA PRO A 152 -0.04 -9.65 -15.61
C PRO A 152 -0.95 -8.70 -16.40
N ALA A 153 -2.18 -8.49 -15.95
CA ALA A 153 -3.20 -7.65 -16.61
C ALA A 153 -3.41 -8.03 -18.09
N THR A 154 -3.59 -9.33 -18.35
CA THR A 154 -3.74 -9.88 -19.70
C THR A 154 -5.19 -9.86 -20.21
N HIS A 155 -6.18 -9.88 -19.32
CA HIS A 155 -7.56 -9.69 -19.70
C HIS A 155 -7.78 -8.27 -20.25
N PRO A 156 -8.59 -8.05 -21.34
CA PRO A 156 -8.78 -6.72 -21.92
C PRO A 156 -9.20 -5.64 -20.93
N GLU A 157 -10.08 -5.95 -19.97
CA GLU A 157 -10.52 -5.00 -18.94
C GLU A 157 -9.40 -4.72 -17.91
N GLU A 158 -8.56 -5.71 -17.58
CA GLU A 158 -7.39 -5.51 -16.72
C GLU A 158 -6.35 -4.61 -17.41
N ALA A 159 -6.09 -4.86 -18.70
CA ALA A 159 -5.19 -4.03 -19.50
C ALA A 159 -5.67 -2.58 -19.60
N LYS A 160 -6.99 -2.37 -19.80
CA LYS A 160 -7.62 -1.05 -19.80
C LYS A 160 -7.49 -0.38 -18.42
N MET A 161 -7.74 -1.13 -17.34
CA MET A 161 -7.63 -0.63 -15.97
C MET A 161 -6.18 -0.25 -15.64
N ALA A 162 -5.20 -1.07 -16.03
CA ALA A 162 -3.79 -0.75 -15.86
C ALA A 162 -3.37 0.51 -16.63
N LYS A 163 -3.84 0.72 -17.87
CA LYS A 163 -3.61 1.96 -18.63
C LYS A 163 -4.22 3.18 -17.96
N MET A 164 -5.42 3.04 -17.41
CA MET A 164 -6.06 4.12 -16.65
C MET A 164 -5.24 4.45 -15.39
N GLY A 165 -4.74 3.44 -14.68
CA GLY A 165 -3.87 3.61 -13.52
C GLY A 165 -2.55 4.30 -13.87
N GLU A 166 -1.92 3.91 -14.98
CA GLU A 166 -0.73 4.57 -15.52
C GLU A 166 -1.01 6.04 -15.83
N TYR A 167 -2.11 6.35 -16.52
CA TYR A 167 -2.52 7.73 -16.78
C TYR A 167 -2.68 8.53 -15.49
N ILE A 168 -3.36 7.97 -14.47
CA ILE A 168 -3.54 8.62 -13.17
C ILE A 168 -2.18 8.84 -12.47
N PHE A 169 -1.26 7.89 -12.57
CA PHE A 169 0.08 7.98 -11.96
C PHE A 169 0.88 9.18 -12.49
N TYR A 170 0.78 9.47 -13.78
CA TYR A 170 1.52 10.57 -14.42
C TYR A 170 0.74 11.89 -14.45
N ARG A 171 -0.60 11.83 -14.34
CA ARG A 171 -1.44 13.02 -14.41
C ARG A 171 -1.16 13.97 -13.25
N ARG A 172 -0.91 15.24 -13.57
CA ARG A 172 -0.84 16.32 -12.59
C ARG A 172 -2.23 16.77 -12.20
N SER A 173 -2.47 17.02 -10.90
CA SER A 173 -3.78 17.39 -10.38
C SER A 173 -3.67 18.18 -9.07
N GLY A 174 -4.80 18.78 -8.68
CA GLY A 174 -4.93 19.58 -7.48
C GLY A 174 -4.25 20.95 -7.58
N PRO A 175 -4.43 21.83 -6.57
CA PRO A 175 -3.91 23.20 -6.59
C PRO A 175 -2.37 23.29 -6.53
N GLN A 176 -1.70 22.20 -6.14
CA GLN A 176 -0.24 22.11 -6.11
C GLN A 176 0.36 21.52 -7.39
N ASP A 177 -0.49 21.16 -8.36
CA ASP A 177 -0.08 20.56 -9.63
C ASP A 177 0.85 19.35 -9.46
N PHE A 178 0.55 18.46 -8.50
CA PHE A 178 1.31 17.25 -8.23
C PHE A 178 0.84 16.06 -9.07
N SER A 179 1.74 15.08 -9.24
CA SER A 179 1.44 13.72 -9.70
C SER A 179 2.16 12.70 -8.83
N CYS A 180 1.73 11.43 -8.89
CA CYS A 180 2.45 10.36 -8.20
C CYS A 180 3.91 10.26 -8.70
N SER A 181 4.12 10.45 -10.01
CA SER A 181 5.43 10.38 -10.67
C SER A 181 6.42 11.47 -10.22
N ILE A 182 5.97 12.63 -9.73
CA ILE A 182 6.87 13.66 -9.20
C ILE A 182 7.66 13.12 -8.00
N CYS A 183 7.00 12.34 -7.14
CA CYS A 183 7.64 11.73 -5.98
C CYS A 183 8.18 10.32 -6.27
N HIS A 184 7.54 9.55 -7.15
CA HIS A 184 7.77 8.12 -7.36
C HIS A 184 8.22 7.75 -8.77
N GLY A 185 8.62 8.71 -9.60
CA GLY A 185 9.02 8.47 -11.00
C GLY A 185 10.53 8.37 -11.22
N GLN A 186 11.35 8.48 -10.20
CA GLN A 186 12.82 8.46 -10.28
C GLN A 186 13.42 7.92 -8.99
N ASP A 187 14.61 7.34 -9.10
CA ASP A 187 15.40 6.94 -7.94
C ASP A 187 15.92 8.15 -7.16
N GLY A 188 16.25 7.95 -5.88
CA GLY A 188 16.84 8.97 -5.02
C GLY A 188 15.87 10.07 -4.55
N LYS A 189 14.58 9.95 -4.83
CA LYS A 189 13.57 10.85 -4.26
C LYS A 189 13.35 10.55 -2.78
N ARG A 190 13.24 11.60 -1.99
CA ARG A 190 13.04 11.49 -0.53
C ARG A 190 11.90 12.39 -0.07
N ILE A 191 11.19 11.94 0.93
CA ILE A 191 10.26 12.77 1.69
C ILE A 191 10.57 12.61 3.18
N ARG A 192 10.84 13.74 3.86
CA ARG A 192 11.33 13.74 5.24
C ARG A 192 12.62 12.90 5.35
N LEU A 193 12.62 11.83 6.16
CA LEU A 193 13.77 10.94 6.35
C LEU A 193 13.60 9.58 5.62
N GLN A 194 12.71 9.52 4.63
CA GLN A 194 12.42 8.28 3.91
C GLN A 194 12.75 8.39 2.43
N ASP A 195 13.45 7.40 1.93
CA ASP A 195 13.59 7.22 0.49
C ASP A 195 12.27 6.72 -0.09
N LEU A 196 11.94 7.25 -1.26
CA LEU A 196 10.74 6.88 -2.00
C LEU A 196 11.13 5.91 -3.11
N GLY A 197 10.43 4.77 -3.17
CA GLY A 197 10.61 3.81 -4.25
C GLY A 197 10.22 4.44 -5.61
N ASN A 198 11.02 4.15 -6.62
CA ASN A 198 10.70 4.46 -8.01
C ASN A 198 9.65 3.45 -8.50
N LEU A 199 8.38 3.85 -8.52
CA LEU A 199 7.26 2.97 -8.87
C LEU A 199 7.11 2.72 -10.39
N THR A 200 8.02 3.27 -11.19
CA THR A 200 8.07 3.02 -12.64
C THR A 200 8.95 1.82 -13.00
N THR A 201 9.69 1.30 -12.03
CA THR A 201 10.53 0.12 -12.17
C THR A 201 9.96 -1.06 -11.41
N GLN A 202 10.22 -2.29 -11.88
CA GLN A 202 9.78 -3.50 -11.20
C GLN A 202 10.36 -3.62 -9.78
N GLU A 203 11.64 -3.27 -9.61
CA GLU A 203 12.32 -3.32 -8.31
C GLU A 203 11.73 -2.32 -7.31
N GLY A 204 11.56 -1.06 -7.71
CA GLY A 204 11.02 -0.02 -6.83
C GLY A 204 9.54 -0.21 -6.53
N ALA A 205 8.73 -0.58 -7.52
CA ALA A 205 7.33 -0.95 -7.31
C ALA A 205 7.22 -2.20 -6.43
N GLY A 206 8.03 -3.23 -6.69
CA GLY A 206 8.07 -4.44 -5.89
C GLY A 206 8.37 -4.16 -4.42
N THR A 207 9.43 -3.40 -4.14
CA THR A 207 9.79 -2.99 -2.76
C THR A 207 8.65 -2.19 -2.08
N ALA A 208 7.93 -1.36 -2.82
CA ALA A 208 6.83 -0.59 -2.28
C ALA A 208 5.58 -1.44 -2.01
N MET A 209 5.26 -2.37 -2.93
CA MET A 209 3.99 -3.12 -2.92
C MET A 209 4.03 -4.39 -2.08
N LYS A 210 5.17 -5.08 -1.98
CA LYS A 210 5.30 -6.42 -1.37
C LYS A 210 4.84 -6.53 0.08
N THR A 211 4.78 -5.44 0.83
CA THR A 211 4.51 -5.43 2.27
C THR A 211 3.09 -5.03 2.65
N TRP A 212 2.23 -4.72 1.67
CA TRP A 212 0.84 -4.35 1.95
C TRP A 212 -0.07 -5.58 2.05
N PRO A 213 -1.08 -5.53 2.98
CA PRO A 213 -1.36 -4.50 3.99
C PRO A 213 -0.21 -4.35 4.99
N SER A 214 -0.05 -3.15 5.57
CA SER A 214 1.08 -2.87 6.45
C SER A 214 0.67 -2.16 7.73
N TYR A 215 1.26 -2.57 8.86
CA TYR A 215 1.20 -1.77 10.06
C TYR A 215 1.99 -0.46 9.87
N ARG A 216 1.30 0.66 10.01
CA ARG A 216 1.86 2.01 9.90
C ARG A 216 2.24 2.51 11.28
N VAL A 217 3.54 2.45 11.62
CA VAL A 217 4.05 2.86 12.96
C VAL A 217 3.61 4.28 13.33
N SER A 218 3.71 5.23 12.40
CA SER A 218 3.31 6.62 12.64
C SER A 218 1.80 6.83 12.83
N GLN A 219 1.00 5.80 12.55
CA GLN A 219 -0.47 5.84 12.65
C GLN A 219 -1.01 4.89 13.72
N GLY A 220 -0.17 3.99 14.25
CA GLY A 220 -0.58 2.99 15.22
C GLY A 220 -1.67 2.04 14.68
N ALA A 221 -1.72 1.79 13.37
CA ALA A 221 -2.77 1.02 12.73
C ALA A 221 -2.30 0.32 11.47
N VAL A 222 -2.92 -0.80 11.12
CA VAL A 222 -2.75 -1.43 9.81
C VAL A 222 -3.51 -0.61 8.76
N TRP A 223 -2.85 -0.39 7.64
CA TRP A 223 -3.45 0.27 6.48
C TRP A 223 -3.45 -0.67 5.29
N THR A 224 -4.53 -0.61 4.52
CA THR A 224 -4.66 -1.24 3.21
C THR A 224 -4.03 -0.39 2.12
N MET A 225 -3.90 -0.95 0.92
CA MET A 225 -3.37 -0.20 -0.23
C MET A 225 -4.32 0.92 -0.64
N GLN A 226 -5.63 0.71 -0.68
CA GLN A 226 -6.58 1.79 -0.99
C GLN A 226 -6.46 2.96 -0.02
N ARG A 227 -6.39 2.67 1.30
CA ARG A 227 -6.16 3.71 2.31
C ARG A 227 -4.88 4.49 2.06
N ARG A 228 -3.79 3.78 1.70
CA ARG A 228 -2.51 4.43 1.39
C ARG A 228 -2.59 5.33 0.18
N LEU A 229 -3.23 4.90 -0.88
CA LEU A 229 -3.39 5.69 -2.12
C LEU A 229 -4.27 6.93 -1.89
N ILE A 230 -5.38 6.78 -1.19
CA ILE A 230 -6.27 7.89 -0.80
C ILE A 230 -5.50 8.92 0.07
N ASP A 231 -4.71 8.44 1.04
CA ASP A 231 -3.90 9.33 1.88
C ASP A 231 -2.83 10.10 1.08
N CYS A 232 -2.19 9.45 0.11
CA CYS A 232 -1.26 10.13 -0.80
C CYS A 232 -1.96 11.24 -1.60
N MET A 233 -3.14 10.96 -2.15
CA MET A 233 -3.93 11.95 -2.89
C MET A 233 -4.34 13.13 -2.00
N ARG A 234 -4.80 12.85 -0.77
CA ARG A 234 -5.12 13.88 0.23
C ARG A 234 -3.89 14.74 0.56
N GLN A 235 -2.71 14.14 0.78
CA GLN A 235 -1.47 14.86 1.06
C GLN A 235 -1.02 15.74 -0.12
N ALA A 236 -1.22 15.26 -1.35
CA ALA A 236 -0.95 15.99 -2.58
C ALA A 236 -2.04 17.04 -2.93
N ARG A 237 -3.06 17.20 -2.07
CA ARG A 237 -4.19 18.11 -2.29
C ARG A 237 -4.97 17.80 -3.58
N TRP A 238 -5.02 16.54 -3.97
CA TRP A 238 -5.91 16.09 -5.04
C TRP A 238 -7.35 16.04 -4.55
N PRO A 239 -8.36 16.07 -5.47
CA PRO A 239 -9.71 15.66 -5.12
C PRO A 239 -9.66 14.24 -4.53
N GLU A 240 -10.21 14.09 -3.32
CA GLU A 240 -10.21 12.81 -2.63
C GLU A 240 -11.19 11.85 -3.31
N PRO A 241 -10.73 10.68 -3.77
CA PRO A 241 -11.62 9.70 -4.38
C PRO A 241 -12.48 9.01 -3.34
N ASN A 242 -13.66 8.55 -3.75
CA ASN A 242 -14.46 7.68 -2.90
C ASN A 242 -13.75 6.33 -2.68
N TYR A 243 -13.99 5.73 -1.53
CA TYR A 243 -13.58 4.36 -1.25
C TYR A 243 -14.16 3.40 -2.31
N LEU A 244 -13.36 2.45 -2.77
CA LEU A 244 -13.66 1.51 -3.86
C LEU A 244 -13.89 2.17 -5.24
N ALA A 245 -13.40 3.39 -5.44
CA ALA A 245 -13.50 4.04 -6.75
C ALA A 245 -12.62 3.35 -7.79
N ASP A 246 -13.12 3.26 -9.03
CA ASP A 246 -12.37 2.67 -10.15
C ASP A 246 -11.00 3.32 -10.37
N SER A 247 -10.86 4.61 -10.03
CA SER A 247 -9.57 5.33 -10.10
C SER A 247 -8.52 4.76 -9.15
N ILE A 248 -8.90 4.34 -7.95
CA ILE A 248 -8.02 3.71 -6.97
C ILE A 248 -7.66 2.30 -7.41
N ILE A 249 -8.66 1.50 -7.82
CA ILE A 249 -8.45 0.14 -8.32
C ILE A 249 -7.56 0.16 -9.57
N ALA A 250 -7.71 1.15 -10.45
CA ALA A 250 -6.88 1.34 -11.62
C ALA A 250 -5.41 1.61 -11.24
N LEU A 251 -5.19 2.54 -10.30
CA LEU A 251 -3.85 2.86 -9.81
C LEU A 251 -3.20 1.65 -9.15
N GLU A 252 -3.93 0.90 -8.34
CA GLU A 252 -3.46 -0.34 -7.74
C GLU A 252 -3.13 -1.40 -8.79
N THR A 253 -3.97 -1.55 -9.82
CA THR A 253 -3.72 -2.47 -10.94
C THR A 253 -2.41 -2.13 -11.66
N TYR A 254 -2.15 -0.85 -11.93
CA TYR A 254 -0.89 -0.40 -12.55
C TYR A 254 0.32 -0.73 -11.66
N LEU A 255 0.24 -0.42 -10.37
CA LEU A 255 1.35 -0.63 -9.43
C LEU A 255 1.63 -2.11 -9.18
N GLN A 256 0.61 -2.94 -9.00
CA GLN A 256 0.75 -4.40 -8.82
C GLN A 256 1.26 -5.07 -10.10
N LYS A 257 0.81 -4.63 -11.27
CA LYS A 257 1.35 -5.07 -12.55
C LYS A 257 2.85 -4.76 -12.65
N THR A 258 3.26 -3.55 -12.30
CA THR A 258 4.67 -3.15 -12.33
C THR A 258 5.50 -3.96 -11.32
N ALA A 259 4.94 -4.31 -10.17
CA ALA A 259 5.57 -5.11 -9.12
C ALA A 259 5.56 -6.63 -9.39
N THR A 260 4.93 -7.10 -10.48
CA THR A 260 4.80 -8.54 -10.79
C THR A 260 6.14 -9.26 -10.75
N GLY A 261 6.19 -10.42 -10.10
CA GLY A 261 7.41 -11.23 -9.89
C GLY A 261 8.07 -11.03 -8.53
N THR A 262 7.75 -9.96 -7.80
CA THR A 262 8.28 -9.70 -6.45
C THR A 262 7.63 -10.62 -5.42
N VAL A 263 8.41 -11.17 -4.49
CA VAL A 263 7.91 -12.00 -3.38
C VAL A 263 7.27 -11.10 -2.33
N MET A 264 6.06 -11.45 -1.88
CA MET A 264 5.33 -10.73 -0.84
C MET A 264 5.90 -11.00 0.56
N GLU A 265 5.93 -9.98 1.37
CA GLU A 265 6.34 -9.96 2.77
C GLU A 265 5.23 -9.29 3.59
N THR A 266 4.05 -9.90 3.61
CA THR A 266 2.82 -9.30 4.14
C THR A 266 2.20 -10.16 5.26
N PRO A 267 1.57 -9.57 6.28
CA PRO A 267 1.49 -8.13 6.53
C PRO A 267 2.83 -7.53 6.96
N GLY A 268 3.19 -6.39 6.38
CA GLY A 268 4.46 -5.75 6.64
C GLY A 268 4.40 -4.63 7.67
N ILE A 269 5.57 -3.99 7.92
CA ILE A 269 5.69 -2.83 8.80
C ILE A 269 6.23 -1.65 7.99
N LYS A 270 5.55 -0.51 8.08
CA LYS A 270 5.98 0.74 7.44
C LYS A 270 5.89 1.91 8.43
N ARG A 271 6.70 2.94 8.20
CA ARG A 271 6.66 4.16 8.98
C ARG A 271 5.33 4.91 8.85
#